data_e3005f0189ddcd7033501bdf47c2032e
#
_entry.id   e3005f0189ddcd7033501bdf47c2032e
#
_cell.length_a   1.000
_cell.length_b   1.000
_cell.length_c   1.000
_cell.angle_alpha   90.00
_cell.angle_beta   90.00
_cell.angle_gamma   90.00
#
_symmetry.space_group_name_H-M   'P 1'
#
loop_
_entity.id
_entity.type
_entity.pdbx_description
1 polymer ?
#
loop_
_entity_poly.entity_id
_entity_poly.type
_entity_poly.pdbx_seq_one_letter_code
_entity_poly.pdbx_strand_id
1 'polypeptide(L)'
;MLVQFRKYVVATLVLAMPLGGHAQGAEPDDIQDHPLVARFPNSQIIGFDQRDKDSLEFVTAASADGKEPAPRRNISGRVTTLIYQAASHQDSVAAIFEGFQKQFQTIGAEATFSCANADCGTKFVPDLFGAASRKRLYLPLAPWNVVTPHSNFRYWNGTLTQGGSRYYVRLLVATPSYADYPPKIALDVVESQMSIEELPGMSMETLSGALGEAGRVALEYVNFQTDSAKLPFEASKTLKTVAEYLRQRPSQQVFLVGHTALGRDYGKSLELSRARAQAVVDDLVQRLGVAPEQLTAVGVGPVSPVVNNADQLGRLRNNRVELVLGTALRKE
;
A
#
# COMPACT_ATOMS: atom_id res chain seq x y z
N MET A 1 -54.42 -38.44 -39.53
CA MET A 1 -53.68 -37.35 -38.90
C MET A 1 -53.18 -37.88 -37.56
N LEU A 2 -51.97 -38.50 -37.57
CA LEU A 2 -51.41 -39.19 -36.42
C LEU A 2 -50.42 -38.22 -35.76
N VAL A 3 -50.68 -37.91 -34.48
CA VAL A 3 -49.73 -37.12 -33.63
C VAL A 3 -48.87 -38.12 -32.85
N GLN A 4 -47.58 -38.13 -33.13
CA GLN A 4 -46.60 -38.93 -32.38
C GLN A 4 -46.17 -38.21 -31.09
N PHE A 5 -46.43 -38.85 -29.93
CA PHE A 5 -45.89 -38.44 -28.63
C PHE A 5 -44.47 -39.01 -28.47
N ARG A 6 -43.53 -38.09 -28.40
CA ARG A 6 -42.12 -38.40 -28.09
C ARG A 6 -41.97 -38.47 -26.55
N LYS A 7 -41.71 -39.67 -25.99
CA LYS A 7 -41.39 -39.89 -24.59
C LYS A 7 -39.96 -39.42 -24.29
N TYR A 8 -39.83 -38.44 -23.41
CA TYR A 8 -38.51 -38.11 -22.86
C TYR A 8 -38.26 -38.98 -21.63
N VAL A 9 -37.20 -39.80 -21.70
CA VAL A 9 -36.66 -40.52 -20.53
C VAL A 9 -35.77 -39.57 -19.79
N VAL A 10 -36.14 -39.14 -18.60
CA VAL A 10 -35.30 -38.41 -17.69
C VAL A 10 -34.45 -39.43 -16.91
N ALA A 11 -33.21 -39.56 -17.28
CA ALA A 11 -32.23 -40.33 -16.50
C ALA A 11 -31.77 -39.49 -15.31
N THR A 12 -32.22 -39.84 -14.12
CA THR A 12 -31.78 -39.26 -12.87
C THR A 12 -30.40 -39.84 -12.54
N LEU A 13 -29.34 -39.05 -12.81
CA LEU A 13 -28.01 -39.41 -12.40
C LEU A 13 -27.84 -39.04 -10.92
N VAL A 14 -27.90 -40.02 -10.03
CA VAL A 14 -27.53 -39.87 -8.64
C VAL A 14 -26.00 -39.86 -8.56
N LEU A 15 -25.41 -38.66 -8.51
CA LEU A 15 -24.01 -38.49 -8.17
C LEU A 15 -23.83 -38.70 -6.66
N ALA A 16 -23.25 -39.83 -6.28
CA ALA A 16 -22.75 -40.03 -4.92
C ALA A 16 -21.60 -39.03 -4.67
N MET A 17 -21.82 -38.03 -3.83
CA MET A 17 -20.78 -37.14 -3.33
C MET A 17 -19.93 -37.92 -2.32
N PRO A 18 -18.59 -37.95 -2.46
CA PRO A 18 -17.75 -38.46 -1.39
C PRO A 18 -17.79 -37.48 -0.21
N LEU A 19 -18.19 -37.95 0.94
CA LEU A 19 -18.03 -37.29 2.22
C LEU A 19 -16.52 -37.30 2.56
N GLY A 20 -15.93 -36.09 2.69
CA GLY A 20 -14.63 -35.96 3.32
C GLY A 20 -13.52 -35.40 2.41
N GLY A 21 -13.53 -34.10 2.20
CA GLY A 21 -12.42 -33.33 1.67
C GLY A 21 -12.86 -31.87 1.65
N HIS A 22 -12.35 -31.05 2.57
CA HIS A 22 -12.47 -29.61 2.45
C HIS A 22 -11.70 -29.24 1.18
N ALA A 23 -12.41 -29.00 0.08
CA ALA A 23 -11.83 -28.41 -1.11
C ALA A 23 -11.28 -27.05 -0.72
N GLN A 24 -9.97 -26.93 -0.59
CA GLN A 24 -9.28 -25.65 -0.64
C GLN A 24 -9.60 -25.08 -2.02
N GLY A 25 -10.46 -24.08 -2.08
CA GLY A 25 -10.76 -23.38 -3.31
C GLY A 25 -9.46 -22.82 -3.87
N ALA A 26 -9.19 -23.05 -5.15
CA ALA A 26 -8.06 -22.41 -5.82
C ALA A 26 -8.19 -20.88 -5.67
N GLU A 27 -7.09 -20.23 -5.41
CA GLU A 27 -7.00 -18.76 -5.38
C GLU A 27 -7.47 -18.23 -6.75
N PRO A 28 -8.36 -17.22 -6.83
CA PRO A 28 -8.75 -16.63 -8.11
C PRO A 28 -7.51 -16.04 -8.80
N ASP A 29 -7.27 -16.42 -10.05
CA ASP A 29 -6.06 -16.05 -10.81
C ASP A 29 -5.85 -14.54 -10.98
N ASP A 30 -6.90 -13.74 -10.78
CA ASP A 30 -6.91 -12.29 -11.05
C ASP A 30 -6.68 -11.43 -9.80
N ILE A 31 -6.66 -12.02 -8.59
CA ILE A 31 -6.51 -11.27 -7.34
C ILE A 31 -5.07 -11.27 -6.89
N GLN A 32 -4.51 -10.07 -6.71
CA GLN A 32 -3.15 -9.87 -6.24
C GLN A 32 -3.11 -9.23 -4.85
N ASP A 33 -1.97 -9.36 -4.18
CA ASP A 33 -1.70 -8.64 -2.94
C ASP A 33 -1.77 -7.12 -3.16
N HIS A 34 -2.07 -6.41 -2.09
CA HIS A 34 -2.01 -4.95 -2.14
C HIS A 34 -0.57 -4.49 -2.39
N PRO A 35 -0.34 -3.49 -3.28
CA PRO A 35 0.99 -3.02 -3.63
C PRO A 35 1.89 -2.63 -2.46
N LEU A 36 1.32 -2.19 -1.35
CA LEU A 36 2.07 -1.75 -0.17
C LEU A 36 2.44 -2.87 0.79
N VAL A 37 1.70 -3.99 0.79
CA VAL A 37 1.80 -5.00 1.85
C VAL A 37 1.74 -6.39 1.24
N ALA A 38 2.82 -7.14 1.36
CA ALA A 38 2.84 -8.53 0.93
C ALA A 38 2.11 -9.42 1.96
N ARG A 39 1.50 -10.50 1.48
CA ARG A 39 0.87 -11.50 2.36
C ARG A 39 1.90 -12.20 3.26
N PHE A 40 1.43 -12.78 4.34
CA PHE A 40 2.23 -13.68 5.15
C PHE A 40 2.65 -14.92 4.31
N PRO A 41 3.89 -15.44 4.43
CA PRO A 41 4.35 -16.56 3.61
C PRO A 41 3.40 -17.76 3.62
N ASN A 42 3.16 -18.33 2.45
CA ASN A 42 2.28 -19.48 2.20
C ASN A 42 0.79 -19.26 2.56
N SER A 43 0.36 -18.06 2.95
CA SER A 43 -1.05 -17.78 3.13
C SER A 43 -1.77 -17.64 1.79
N GLN A 44 -3.07 -17.96 1.78
CA GLN A 44 -3.93 -17.90 0.59
C GLN A 44 -4.95 -16.78 0.72
N ILE A 45 -5.22 -16.07 -0.38
CA ILE A 45 -6.34 -15.13 -0.43
C ILE A 45 -7.65 -15.93 -0.45
N ILE A 46 -8.50 -15.68 0.53
CA ILE A 46 -9.83 -16.28 0.63
C ILE A 46 -10.96 -15.25 0.51
N GLY A 47 -10.62 -13.98 0.40
CA GLY A 47 -11.58 -12.90 0.18
C GLY A 47 -10.90 -11.64 -0.32
N PHE A 48 -11.61 -10.92 -1.22
CA PHE A 48 -11.19 -9.65 -1.80
C PHE A 48 -12.41 -8.77 -2.06
N ASP A 49 -12.29 -7.49 -1.72
CA ASP A 49 -13.25 -6.45 -2.11
C ASP A 49 -12.48 -5.15 -2.37
N GLN A 50 -12.84 -4.45 -3.44
CA GLN A 50 -12.27 -3.15 -3.74
C GLN A 50 -13.35 -2.18 -4.20
N ARG A 51 -13.32 -0.96 -3.65
CA ARG A 51 -14.28 0.10 -3.96
C ARG A 51 -13.57 1.43 -4.10
N ASP A 52 -13.72 2.08 -5.22
CA ASP A 52 -13.02 3.34 -5.53
C ASP A 52 -13.49 4.52 -4.68
N LYS A 53 -14.74 4.51 -4.20
CA LYS A 53 -15.31 5.57 -3.36
C LYS A 53 -16.13 4.95 -2.25
N ASP A 54 -15.50 4.75 -1.12
CA ASP A 54 -16.15 4.23 0.08
C ASP A 54 -15.48 4.80 1.33
N SER A 55 -15.89 4.35 2.50
CA SER A 55 -15.28 4.72 3.76
C SER A 55 -15.19 3.54 4.72
N LEU A 56 -14.19 3.56 5.59
CA LEU A 56 -13.95 2.55 6.59
C LEU A 56 -13.68 3.20 7.95
N GLU A 57 -14.22 2.60 9.01
CA GLU A 57 -13.97 3.04 10.37
C GLU A 57 -12.67 2.40 10.92
N PHE A 58 -11.84 3.24 11.50
CA PHE A 58 -10.61 2.86 12.18
C PHE A 58 -10.75 3.13 13.67
N VAL A 59 -10.50 2.15 14.50
CA VAL A 59 -10.44 2.32 15.95
C VAL A 59 -9.15 3.07 16.31
N THR A 60 -9.24 4.13 17.10
CA THR A 60 -8.10 4.99 17.42
C THR A 60 -7.58 4.80 18.85
N ALA A 61 -8.34 4.14 19.71
CA ALA A 61 -7.96 3.79 21.08
C ALA A 61 -8.84 2.65 21.60
N ALA A 62 -8.43 2.01 22.68
CA ALA A 62 -9.29 1.08 23.41
C ALA A 62 -10.48 1.83 24.06
N SER A 63 -11.57 1.13 24.32
CA SER A 63 -12.65 1.68 25.14
C SER A 63 -12.17 1.90 26.57
N ALA A 64 -12.36 3.09 27.11
CA ALA A 64 -11.81 3.50 28.41
C ALA A 64 -12.35 2.67 29.58
N ASP A 65 -13.61 2.23 29.50
CA ASP A 65 -14.30 1.49 30.57
C ASP A 65 -14.88 0.14 30.12
N GLY A 66 -14.63 -0.24 28.87
CA GLY A 66 -15.18 -1.43 28.24
C GLY A 66 -16.72 -1.39 28.03
N LYS A 67 -17.39 -0.29 28.40
CA LYS A 67 -18.85 -0.12 28.28
C LYS A 67 -19.22 0.73 27.08
N GLU A 68 -18.44 1.77 26.81
CA GLU A 68 -18.62 2.63 25.64
C GLU A 68 -17.91 2.05 24.40
N PRO A 69 -18.41 2.30 23.19
CA PRO A 69 -17.71 1.93 21.97
C PRO A 69 -16.31 2.55 21.92
N ALA A 70 -15.34 1.79 21.42
CA ALA A 70 -13.99 2.30 21.20
C ALA A 70 -14.00 3.55 20.29
N PRO A 71 -13.19 4.58 20.57
CA PRO A 71 -13.08 5.76 19.72
C PRO A 71 -12.72 5.40 18.28
N ARG A 72 -13.36 6.03 17.31
CA ARG A 72 -13.23 5.72 15.89
C ARG A 72 -13.09 6.95 15.03
N ARG A 73 -12.45 6.76 13.90
CA ARG A 73 -12.38 7.74 12.81
C ARG A 73 -12.85 7.09 11.52
N ASN A 74 -13.78 7.72 10.83
CA ASN A 74 -14.21 7.29 9.49
C ASN A 74 -13.26 7.89 8.44
N ILE A 75 -12.69 7.05 7.60
CA ILE A 75 -11.75 7.42 6.55
C ILE A 75 -12.36 7.08 5.21
N SER A 76 -12.41 8.06 4.31
CA SER A 76 -12.94 7.90 2.96
C SER A 76 -11.82 7.83 1.92
N GLY A 77 -12.03 7.02 0.89
CA GLY A 77 -11.09 6.83 -0.21
C GLY A 77 -11.40 5.60 -1.03
N ARG A 78 -10.39 5.10 -1.78
CA ARG A 78 -10.43 3.75 -2.34
C ARG A 78 -10.18 2.76 -1.22
N VAL A 79 -11.15 1.91 -0.95
CA VAL A 79 -11.07 0.86 0.07
C VAL A 79 -10.72 -0.46 -0.58
N THR A 80 -9.65 -1.09 -0.16
CA THR A 80 -9.27 -2.46 -0.53
C THR A 80 -9.27 -3.33 0.72
N THR A 81 -10.02 -4.42 0.69
CA THR A 81 -10.08 -5.43 1.74
C THR A 81 -9.54 -6.74 1.19
N LEU A 82 -8.55 -7.31 1.86
CA LEU A 82 -7.97 -8.62 1.59
C LEU A 82 -8.12 -9.50 2.83
N ILE A 83 -8.63 -10.69 2.63
CA ILE A 83 -8.69 -11.70 3.70
C ILE A 83 -7.83 -12.88 3.28
N TYR A 84 -6.89 -13.23 4.14
CA TYR A 84 -6.03 -14.38 3.95
C TYR A 84 -6.31 -15.45 4.99
N GLN A 85 -6.01 -16.67 4.64
CA GLN A 85 -5.93 -17.81 5.54
C GLN A 85 -4.48 -18.28 5.60
N ALA A 86 -3.94 -18.44 6.80
CA ALA A 86 -2.61 -19.02 7.00
C ALA A 86 -2.56 -20.47 6.52
N ALA A 87 -1.38 -20.98 6.19
CA ALA A 87 -1.22 -22.30 5.63
C ALA A 87 -1.51 -23.42 6.66
N SER A 88 -1.27 -23.15 7.93
CA SER A 88 -1.37 -24.13 8.99
C SER A 88 -2.09 -23.58 10.23
N HIS A 89 -2.84 -24.45 10.91
CA HIS A 89 -3.36 -24.17 12.24
C HIS A 89 -2.27 -24.04 13.32
N GLN A 90 -1.05 -24.45 13.02
CA GLN A 90 0.12 -24.27 13.88
C GLN A 90 0.76 -22.89 13.72
N ASP A 91 0.38 -22.11 12.71
CA ASP A 91 0.87 -20.75 12.54
C ASP A 91 0.39 -19.88 13.70
N SER A 92 1.32 -19.25 14.39
CA SER A 92 1.01 -18.41 15.54
C SER A 92 0.45 -17.05 15.11
N VAL A 93 -0.68 -16.63 15.70
CA VAL A 93 -1.22 -15.27 15.55
C VAL A 93 -0.16 -14.21 15.83
N ALA A 94 0.69 -14.45 16.84
CA ALA A 94 1.78 -13.55 17.20
C ALA A 94 2.82 -13.44 16.08
N ALA A 95 3.30 -14.58 15.56
CA ALA A 95 4.32 -14.59 14.51
C ALA A 95 3.82 -13.95 13.19
N ILE A 96 2.57 -14.23 12.80
CA ILE A 96 1.93 -13.60 11.63
C ILE A 96 1.88 -12.08 11.84
N PHE A 97 1.39 -11.64 12.99
CA PHE A 97 1.24 -10.23 13.32
C PHE A 97 2.59 -9.48 13.31
N GLU A 98 3.62 -10.07 13.93
CA GLU A 98 4.98 -9.52 13.95
C GLU A 98 5.59 -9.45 12.54
N GLY A 99 5.29 -10.41 11.67
CA GLY A 99 5.68 -10.38 10.26
C GLY A 99 5.12 -9.16 9.53
N PHE A 100 3.85 -8.84 9.74
CA PHE A 100 3.24 -7.63 9.19
C PHE A 100 3.78 -6.36 9.83
N GLN A 101 3.98 -6.32 11.16
CA GLN A 101 4.56 -5.15 11.82
C GLN A 101 5.95 -4.82 11.27
N LYS A 102 6.78 -5.82 11.00
CA LYS A 102 8.08 -5.63 10.35
C LYS A 102 7.94 -4.99 8.96
N GLN A 103 6.97 -5.43 8.16
CA GLN A 103 6.69 -4.81 6.87
C GLN A 103 6.27 -3.36 7.03
N PHE A 104 5.33 -3.07 7.95
CA PHE A 104 4.85 -1.71 8.22
C PHE A 104 5.99 -0.78 8.64
N GLN A 105 6.88 -1.23 9.53
CA GLN A 105 8.09 -0.48 9.91
C GLN A 105 9.01 -0.22 8.71
N THR A 106 9.22 -1.24 7.86
CA THR A 106 10.09 -1.13 6.68
C THR A 106 9.59 -0.10 5.67
N ILE A 107 8.26 0.02 5.52
CA ILE A 107 7.66 1.02 4.60
C ILE A 107 7.48 2.39 5.26
N GLY A 108 7.84 2.56 6.52
CA GLY A 108 7.68 3.80 7.27
C GLY A 108 6.24 4.10 7.67
N ALA A 109 5.41 3.06 7.86
CA ALA A 109 4.05 3.26 8.36
C ALA A 109 4.08 3.58 9.87
N GLU A 110 3.35 4.61 10.26
CA GLU A 110 3.22 5.08 11.63
C GLU A 110 2.00 4.44 12.29
N ALA A 111 2.21 3.74 13.41
CA ALA A 111 1.12 3.13 14.18
C ALA A 111 0.25 4.20 14.82
N THR A 112 -1.07 4.11 14.64
CA THR A 112 -2.04 4.93 15.36
C THR A 112 -2.53 4.20 16.62
N PHE A 113 -2.84 2.91 16.48
CA PHE A 113 -3.34 2.09 17.59
C PHE A 113 -3.01 0.61 17.35
N SER A 114 -2.68 -0.10 18.43
CA SER A 114 -2.47 -1.54 18.40
C SER A 114 -2.88 -2.15 19.73
N CYS A 115 -3.49 -3.33 19.69
CA CYS A 115 -3.91 -4.06 20.88
C CYS A 115 -3.99 -5.57 20.65
N ALA A 116 -4.11 -6.35 21.72
CA ALA A 116 -4.27 -7.79 21.68
C ALA A 116 -5.33 -8.24 22.69
N ASN A 117 -6.22 -9.12 22.25
CA ASN A 117 -7.19 -9.79 23.13
C ASN A 117 -7.93 -8.82 24.08
N ALA A 118 -7.85 -9.06 25.38
CA ALA A 118 -8.55 -8.30 26.43
C ALA A 118 -8.10 -6.82 26.49
N ASP A 119 -6.86 -6.51 26.09
CA ASP A 119 -6.34 -5.14 26.07
C ASP A 119 -7.06 -4.25 25.07
N CYS A 120 -7.73 -4.84 24.08
CA CYS A 120 -8.55 -4.10 23.12
C CYS A 120 -9.89 -3.64 23.72
N GLY A 121 -10.31 -4.21 24.84
CA GLY A 121 -11.62 -4.01 25.45
C GLY A 121 -12.65 -5.06 25.05
N THR A 122 -13.59 -5.33 25.93
CA THR A 122 -14.58 -6.44 25.78
C THR A 122 -15.54 -6.26 24.62
N LYS A 123 -15.79 -5.01 24.18
CA LYS A 123 -16.66 -4.69 23.05
C LYS A 123 -15.92 -4.50 21.72
N PHE A 124 -14.59 -4.61 21.74
CA PHE A 124 -13.78 -4.30 20.56
C PHE A 124 -14.21 -5.07 19.30
N VAL A 125 -14.37 -6.38 19.42
CA VAL A 125 -14.76 -7.24 18.29
C VAL A 125 -16.17 -6.96 17.78
N PRO A 126 -17.22 -6.92 18.64
CA PRO A 126 -18.55 -6.51 18.20
C PRO A 126 -18.56 -5.13 17.56
N ASP A 127 -17.78 -4.23 18.09
CA ASP A 127 -17.70 -2.86 17.60
C ASP A 127 -16.96 -2.74 16.27
N LEU A 128 -15.85 -3.46 16.09
CA LEU A 128 -15.08 -3.47 14.85
C LEU A 128 -15.89 -3.96 13.65
N PHE A 129 -16.78 -4.94 13.90
CA PHE A 129 -17.62 -5.57 12.90
C PHE A 129 -19.11 -5.17 13.01
N GLY A 130 -19.41 -3.97 13.48
CA GLY A 130 -20.77 -3.42 13.53
C GLY A 130 -21.57 -3.61 12.24
N ALA A 131 -22.89 -3.35 12.26
CA ALA A 131 -23.82 -3.72 11.18
C ALA A 131 -23.39 -3.29 9.76
N ALA A 132 -22.73 -2.13 9.63
CA ALA A 132 -22.20 -1.63 8.36
C ALA A 132 -20.97 -2.43 7.89
N SER A 133 -20.08 -2.80 8.82
CA SER A 133 -18.89 -3.60 8.52
C SER A 133 -19.26 -5.07 8.24
N ARG A 134 -20.31 -5.60 8.86
CA ARG A 134 -20.79 -6.97 8.57
C ARG A 134 -21.25 -7.14 7.12
N LYS A 135 -21.87 -6.13 6.53
CA LYS A 135 -22.24 -6.18 5.09
C LYS A 135 -21.04 -6.22 4.16
N ARG A 136 -19.89 -5.68 4.58
CA ARG A 136 -18.66 -5.66 3.77
C ARG A 136 -17.86 -6.95 3.86
N LEU A 137 -17.93 -7.63 5.02
CA LEU A 137 -17.32 -8.97 5.19
C LEU A 137 -18.14 -10.09 4.54
N TYR A 138 -19.26 -9.78 3.89
CA TYR A 138 -19.99 -10.68 3.01
C TYR A 138 -19.28 -10.84 1.66
N LEU A 139 -17.99 -11.13 1.71
CA LEU A 139 -17.32 -11.69 0.54
C LEU A 139 -17.80 -13.12 0.37
N PRO A 140 -18.11 -13.58 -0.84
CA PRO A 140 -18.67 -14.93 -1.07
C PRO A 140 -17.83 -16.06 -0.49
N LEU A 141 -16.56 -15.78 -0.16
CA LEU A 141 -15.56 -16.74 0.29
C LEU A 141 -15.16 -16.58 1.78
N ALA A 142 -15.62 -15.53 2.48
CA ALA A 142 -15.25 -15.32 3.87
C ALA A 142 -16.25 -15.99 4.82
N PRO A 143 -15.89 -17.07 5.48
CA PRO A 143 -16.75 -17.61 6.53
C PRO A 143 -16.89 -16.60 7.67
N TRP A 144 -18.05 -16.48 8.23
CA TRP A 144 -18.57 -15.57 9.24
C TRP A 144 -17.71 -15.33 10.48
N ASN A 145 -16.72 -16.18 10.74
CA ASN A 145 -16.06 -16.32 12.01
C ASN A 145 -14.58 -15.94 11.95
N VAL A 146 -14.26 -14.81 11.33
CA VAL A 146 -12.87 -14.33 11.37
C VAL A 146 -12.47 -14.04 12.81
N VAL A 147 -13.39 -13.44 13.59
CA VAL A 147 -13.15 -13.14 15.01
C VAL A 147 -14.42 -13.28 15.82
N THR A 148 -14.35 -13.96 16.94
CA THR A 148 -15.37 -13.97 17.99
C THR A 148 -14.81 -13.33 19.26
N PRO A 149 -15.64 -12.97 20.25
CA PRO A 149 -15.17 -12.44 21.53
C PRO A 149 -14.16 -13.33 22.29
N HIS A 150 -14.10 -14.61 21.94
CA HIS A 150 -13.20 -15.60 22.56
C HIS A 150 -12.02 -15.98 21.68
N SER A 151 -11.86 -15.35 20.53
CA SER A 151 -10.72 -15.60 19.63
C SER A 151 -9.44 -15.02 20.21
N ASN A 152 -8.33 -15.73 20.01
CA ASN A 152 -7.01 -15.10 20.16
C ASN A 152 -6.80 -14.19 18.95
N PHE A 153 -6.66 -12.89 19.17
CA PHE A 153 -6.50 -11.93 18.08
C PHE A 153 -5.51 -10.82 18.43
N ARG A 154 -4.95 -10.21 17.39
CA ARG A 154 -4.16 -9.00 17.44
C ARG A 154 -4.65 -8.02 16.40
N TYR A 155 -4.68 -6.75 16.77
CA TYR A 155 -5.12 -5.65 15.95
C TYR A 155 -4.04 -4.58 15.83
N TRP A 156 -3.91 -4.01 14.67
CA TRP A 156 -3.05 -2.86 14.41
C TRP A 156 -3.73 -1.95 13.38
N ASN A 157 -3.59 -0.66 13.55
CA ASN A 157 -3.80 0.28 12.46
C ASN A 157 -2.79 1.42 12.50
N GLY A 158 -2.60 2.03 11.35
CA GLY A 158 -1.66 3.13 11.19
C GLY A 158 -1.79 3.81 9.83
N THR A 159 -0.91 4.74 9.59
CA THR A 159 -0.89 5.56 8.38
C THR A 159 0.45 5.52 7.69
N LEU A 160 0.43 5.66 6.37
CA LEU A 160 1.59 5.81 5.50
C LEU A 160 1.28 6.88 4.46
N THR A 161 2.22 7.78 4.20
CA THR A 161 2.11 8.72 3.08
C THR A 161 3.09 8.30 1.98
N GLN A 162 2.55 8.04 0.81
CA GLN A 162 3.35 7.63 -0.35
C GLN A 162 2.59 7.99 -1.64
N GLY A 163 3.29 8.45 -2.66
CA GLY A 163 2.70 8.66 -3.96
C GLY A 163 1.65 9.78 -4.04
N GLY A 164 1.68 10.78 -3.14
CA GLY A 164 0.64 11.80 -3.07
C GLY A 164 -0.65 11.31 -2.42
N SER A 165 -0.69 10.05 -1.99
CA SER A 165 -1.80 9.45 -1.24
C SER A 165 -1.41 9.24 0.21
N ARG A 166 -2.38 9.36 1.09
CA ARG A 166 -2.30 8.87 2.45
C ARG A 166 -3.03 7.54 2.52
N TYR A 167 -2.30 6.52 2.94
CA TYR A 167 -2.84 5.18 3.16
C TYR A 167 -3.15 5.02 4.64
N TYR A 168 -4.35 4.56 4.93
CA TYR A 168 -4.75 4.12 6.24
C TYR A 168 -4.85 2.61 6.19
N VAL A 169 -4.05 1.93 7.00
CA VAL A 169 -3.94 0.48 7.01
C VAL A 169 -4.51 -0.06 8.30
N ARG A 170 -5.32 -1.10 8.21
CA ARG A 170 -5.86 -1.84 9.34
C ARG A 170 -5.58 -3.32 9.16
N LEU A 171 -4.97 -3.92 10.17
CA LEU A 171 -4.65 -5.35 10.22
C LEU A 171 -5.36 -5.99 11.41
N LEU A 172 -6.01 -7.10 11.16
CA LEU A 172 -6.52 -8.01 12.19
C LEU A 172 -6.02 -9.42 11.88
N VAL A 173 -5.34 -10.03 12.84
CA VAL A 173 -4.95 -11.43 12.78
C VAL A 173 -5.65 -12.17 13.91
N ALA A 174 -6.36 -13.25 13.59
CA ALA A 174 -7.14 -13.99 14.60
C ALA A 174 -7.18 -15.49 14.30
N THR A 175 -7.22 -16.31 15.37
CA THR A 175 -7.66 -17.70 15.25
C THR A 175 -9.17 -17.76 15.38
N PRO A 176 -9.87 -18.48 14.49
CA PRO A 176 -11.27 -18.81 14.67
C PRO A 176 -11.50 -19.55 16.00
N SER A 177 -12.69 -19.43 16.56
CA SER A 177 -13.04 -20.07 17.84
C SER A 177 -13.06 -21.60 17.82
N TYR A 178 -12.94 -22.19 16.64
CA TYR A 178 -12.88 -23.64 16.44
C TYR A 178 -11.41 -24.06 16.28
N ALA A 179 -10.96 -24.96 17.13
CA ALA A 179 -9.54 -25.32 17.32
C ALA A 179 -8.80 -25.83 16.07
N ASP A 180 -9.49 -26.23 15.02
CA ASP A 180 -8.90 -26.90 13.86
C ASP A 180 -8.78 -26.00 12.61
N TYR A 181 -9.03 -24.70 12.74
CA TYR A 181 -8.92 -23.79 11.61
C TYR A 181 -7.65 -22.93 11.69
N PRO A 182 -6.95 -22.77 10.56
CA PRO A 182 -5.80 -21.85 10.47
C PRO A 182 -6.18 -20.42 10.83
N PRO A 183 -5.23 -19.63 11.35
CA PRO A 183 -5.43 -18.20 11.56
C PRO A 183 -5.88 -17.49 10.29
N LYS A 184 -6.71 -16.48 10.46
CA LYS A 184 -7.16 -15.59 9.40
C LYS A 184 -6.57 -14.20 9.59
N ILE A 185 -6.35 -13.53 8.48
CA ILE A 185 -5.73 -12.22 8.40
C ILE A 185 -6.68 -11.34 7.60
N ALA A 186 -7.20 -10.30 8.21
CA ALA A 186 -7.95 -9.26 7.50
C ALA A 186 -7.06 -8.01 7.37
N LEU A 187 -6.77 -7.63 6.14
CA LEU A 187 -6.02 -6.45 5.79
C LEU A 187 -6.93 -5.49 5.04
N ASP A 188 -7.16 -4.32 5.61
CA ASP A 188 -7.86 -3.24 4.94
C ASP A 188 -6.89 -2.10 4.65
N VAL A 189 -6.99 -1.54 3.46
CA VAL A 189 -6.25 -0.36 3.06
C VAL A 189 -7.21 0.66 2.49
N VAL A 190 -7.22 1.86 3.04
CA VAL A 190 -7.93 3.01 2.48
C VAL A 190 -6.90 3.96 1.89
N GLU A 191 -6.93 4.12 0.57
CA GLU A 191 -6.14 5.10 -0.15
C GLU A 191 -6.95 6.40 -0.26
N SER A 192 -6.50 7.43 0.44
CA SER A 192 -7.09 8.76 0.40
C SER A 192 -6.15 9.71 -0.34
N GLN A 193 -6.67 10.36 -1.38
CA GLN A 193 -5.91 11.41 -2.07
C GLN A 193 -5.71 12.59 -1.14
N MET A 194 -4.49 13.07 -1.07
CA MET A 194 -4.15 14.26 -0.28
C MET A 194 -4.34 15.52 -1.11
N SER A 195 -4.84 16.59 -0.50
CA SER A 195 -4.76 17.91 -1.09
C SER A 195 -3.29 18.38 -1.14
N ILE A 196 -3.00 19.33 -2.01
CA ILE A 196 -1.62 19.89 -2.13
C ILE A 196 -1.14 20.47 -0.79
N GLU A 197 -2.06 21.03 -0.01
CA GLU A 197 -1.78 21.61 1.31
C GLU A 197 -1.40 20.53 2.35
N GLU A 198 -1.99 19.34 2.23
CA GLU A 198 -1.76 18.22 3.14
C GLU A 198 -0.52 17.39 2.77
N LEU A 199 -0.04 17.51 1.52
CA LEU A 199 1.16 16.79 1.10
C LEU A 199 2.35 17.20 1.98
N PRO A 200 3.05 16.26 2.59
CA PRO A 200 4.34 16.57 3.20
C PRO A 200 5.30 17.01 2.10
N GLY A 201 6.24 17.86 2.43
CA GLY A 201 7.28 18.30 1.53
C GLY A 201 8.63 18.25 2.23
N MET A 202 9.68 18.05 1.46
CA MET A 202 11.04 18.18 1.97
C MET A 202 11.29 19.61 2.44
N SER A 203 11.81 19.77 3.65
CA SER A 203 12.17 21.10 4.16
C SER A 203 13.45 21.63 3.50
N MET A 204 13.66 22.95 3.53
CA MET A 204 14.88 23.57 3.06
C MET A 204 16.11 23.07 3.85
N GLU A 205 15.96 22.85 5.14
CA GLU A 205 17.00 22.32 6.02
C GLU A 205 17.39 20.89 5.62
N THR A 206 16.41 20.01 5.42
CA THR A 206 16.65 18.63 4.96
C THR A 206 17.34 18.60 3.60
N LEU A 207 16.84 19.41 2.64
CA LEU A 207 17.39 19.50 1.30
C LEU A 207 18.84 19.99 1.33
N SER A 208 19.09 21.12 1.97
CA SER A 208 20.43 21.74 2.00
C SER A 208 21.42 20.93 2.82
N GLY A 209 21.00 20.31 3.91
CA GLY A 209 21.82 19.44 4.75
C GLY A 209 22.27 18.21 3.97
N ALA A 210 21.35 17.49 3.34
CA ALA A 210 21.67 16.30 2.54
C ALA A 210 22.57 16.62 1.31
N LEU A 211 22.33 17.76 0.64
CA LEU A 211 23.19 18.21 -0.46
C LEU A 211 24.58 18.61 0.04
N GLY A 212 24.70 19.24 1.20
CA GLY A 212 25.97 19.60 1.81
C GLY A 212 26.79 18.40 2.27
N GLU A 213 26.14 17.37 2.78
CA GLU A 213 26.80 16.17 3.32
C GLU A 213 27.14 15.17 2.21
N ALA A 214 26.18 14.83 1.35
CA ALA A 214 26.27 13.74 0.39
C ALA A 214 26.36 14.19 -1.08
N GLY A 215 26.22 15.50 -1.36
CA GLY A 215 26.16 16.04 -2.73
C GLY A 215 24.91 15.61 -3.52
N ARG A 216 24.01 14.86 -2.89
CA ARG A 216 22.76 14.37 -3.50
C ARG A 216 21.66 14.14 -2.47
N VAL A 217 20.42 14.14 -2.95
CA VAL A 217 19.25 13.82 -2.12
C VAL A 217 18.16 13.20 -2.96
N ALA A 218 17.50 12.16 -2.45
CA ALA A 218 16.29 11.64 -3.06
C ALA A 218 15.14 12.64 -2.82
N LEU A 219 14.42 13.00 -3.88
CA LEU A 219 13.29 13.92 -3.80
C LEU A 219 12.08 13.17 -3.25
N GLU A 220 11.91 13.21 -1.95
CA GLU A 220 10.74 12.63 -1.30
C GLU A 220 9.46 13.27 -1.82
N TYR A 221 8.39 12.47 -1.88
CA TYR A 221 7.05 12.88 -2.34
C TYR A 221 6.96 13.34 -3.81
N VAL A 222 8.01 13.12 -4.62
CA VAL A 222 7.95 13.25 -6.07
C VAL A 222 7.58 11.89 -6.66
N ASN A 223 6.28 11.65 -6.84
CA ASN A 223 5.76 10.33 -7.11
C ASN A 223 5.16 10.24 -8.52
N PHE A 224 5.38 9.12 -9.16
CA PHE A 224 4.88 8.81 -10.48
C PHE A 224 3.92 7.62 -10.41
N GLN A 225 2.91 7.61 -11.26
CA GLN A 225 2.10 6.42 -11.47
C GLN A 225 2.95 5.29 -12.05
N THR A 226 2.51 4.05 -11.83
CA THR A 226 3.18 2.87 -12.39
C THR A 226 3.32 3.03 -13.90
N ASP A 227 4.51 2.70 -14.42
CA ASP A 227 4.88 2.78 -15.84
C ASP A 227 4.60 4.14 -16.53
N SER A 228 4.51 5.22 -15.76
CA SER A 228 4.28 6.58 -16.23
C SER A 228 5.37 7.53 -15.78
N ALA A 229 5.63 8.54 -16.61
CA ALA A 229 6.44 9.71 -16.26
C ALA A 229 5.59 10.95 -15.96
N LYS A 230 4.25 10.83 -15.93
CA LYS A 230 3.36 11.94 -15.61
C LYS A 230 3.34 12.18 -14.12
N LEU A 231 3.75 13.37 -13.69
CA LEU A 231 3.61 13.81 -12.30
C LEU A 231 2.12 13.90 -11.96
N PRO A 232 1.65 13.25 -10.88
CA PRO A 232 0.23 13.19 -10.55
C PRO A 232 -0.35 14.53 -10.09
N PHE A 233 0.47 15.38 -9.54
CA PHE A 233 0.09 16.70 -9.04
C PHE A 233 1.04 17.76 -9.55
N GLU A 234 0.41 18.89 -9.82
CA GLU A 234 1.06 20.03 -10.42
C GLU A 234 2.15 20.66 -9.55
N ALA A 235 2.88 20.33 -8.79
CA ALA A 235 4.05 20.68 -7.99
C ALA A 235 3.91 20.21 -6.55
N SER A 236 4.65 19.23 -6.19
CA SER A 236 4.81 18.86 -4.79
C SER A 236 5.49 19.98 -4.02
N LYS A 237 5.26 20.07 -2.72
CA LYS A 237 5.98 21.01 -1.84
C LYS A 237 7.50 20.84 -1.97
N THR A 238 7.98 19.61 -2.19
CA THR A 238 9.38 19.31 -2.42
C THR A 238 9.93 20.07 -3.64
N LEU A 239 9.22 20.10 -4.78
CA LEU A 239 9.67 20.83 -5.96
C LEU A 239 9.67 22.35 -5.74
N LYS A 240 8.75 22.89 -4.95
CA LYS A 240 8.79 24.30 -4.54
C LYS A 240 10.03 24.60 -3.71
N THR A 241 10.39 23.72 -2.76
CA THR A 241 11.61 23.85 -1.96
C THR A 241 12.87 23.76 -2.84
N VAL A 242 12.92 22.85 -3.82
CA VAL A 242 14.01 22.76 -4.80
C VAL A 242 14.12 24.03 -5.62
N ALA A 243 13.01 24.55 -6.12
CA ALA A 243 13.00 25.79 -6.90
C ALA A 243 13.50 26.99 -6.08
N GLU A 244 13.12 27.07 -4.82
CA GLU A 244 13.60 28.12 -3.92
C GLU A 244 15.10 27.99 -3.63
N TYR A 245 15.59 26.75 -3.38
CA TYR A 245 17.01 26.45 -3.21
C TYR A 245 17.84 26.92 -4.40
N LEU A 246 17.37 26.65 -5.63
CA LEU A 246 18.06 27.01 -6.86
C LEU A 246 18.00 28.52 -7.16
N ARG A 247 16.86 29.17 -6.87
CA ARG A 247 16.75 30.63 -7.01
C ARG A 247 17.73 31.40 -6.12
N GLN A 248 18.02 30.86 -4.92
CA GLN A 248 19.03 31.42 -4.02
C GLN A 248 20.46 31.17 -4.49
N ARG A 249 20.65 30.28 -5.49
CA ARG A 249 21.97 29.85 -6.02
C ARG A 249 21.97 29.82 -7.55
N PRO A 250 21.91 30.98 -8.21
CA PRO A 250 21.70 31.05 -9.65
C PRO A 250 22.85 30.46 -10.48
N SER A 251 24.05 30.33 -9.92
CA SER A 251 25.19 29.69 -10.57
C SER A 251 25.29 28.17 -10.33
N GLN A 252 24.46 27.61 -9.47
CA GLN A 252 24.47 26.18 -9.16
C GLN A 252 23.79 25.38 -10.26
N GLN A 253 24.49 24.43 -10.84
CA GLN A 253 23.93 23.41 -11.71
C GLN A 253 23.59 22.15 -10.88
N VAL A 254 22.51 21.45 -11.26
CA VAL A 254 22.10 20.21 -10.67
C VAL A 254 21.65 19.21 -11.74
N PHE A 255 21.80 17.95 -11.43
CA PHE A 255 21.23 16.85 -12.19
C PHE A 255 19.97 16.34 -11.48
N LEU A 256 18.89 16.18 -12.22
CA LEU A 256 17.73 15.41 -11.81
C LEU A 256 17.95 13.99 -12.33
N VAL A 257 18.22 13.05 -11.43
CA VAL A 257 18.58 11.67 -11.78
C VAL A 257 17.41 10.75 -11.50
N GLY A 258 16.80 10.23 -12.56
CA GLY A 258 15.70 9.27 -12.47
C GLY A 258 16.21 7.84 -12.33
N HIS A 259 15.56 7.09 -11.44
CA HIS A 259 15.81 5.68 -11.18
C HIS A 259 14.54 4.87 -11.35
N THR A 260 14.69 3.60 -11.71
CA THR A 260 13.61 2.60 -11.70
C THR A 260 14.00 1.39 -10.87
N ALA A 261 13.00 0.65 -10.42
CA ALA A 261 13.22 -0.71 -9.97
C ALA A 261 13.68 -1.61 -11.13
N LEU A 262 14.23 -2.77 -10.80
CA LEU A 262 14.59 -3.78 -11.79
C LEU A 262 13.33 -4.26 -12.53
N GLY A 263 13.27 -3.96 -13.82
CA GLY A 263 12.24 -4.40 -14.75
C GLY A 263 12.73 -5.53 -15.66
N ARG A 264 11.84 -6.08 -16.50
CA ARG A 264 12.20 -7.13 -17.47
C ARG A 264 13.01 -6.59 -18.66
N ASP A 265 12.89 -5.32 -18.96
CA ASP A 265 13.53 -4.65 -20.11
C ASP A 265 14.35 -3.46 -19.59
N TYR A 266 15.66 -3.58 -19.73
CA TYR A 266 16.59 -2.53 -19.32
C TYR A 266 16.41 -1.23 -20.13
N GLY A 267 16.22 -1.33 -21.45
CA GLY A 267 16.04 -0.18 -22.33
C GLY A 267 14.82 0.64 -21.95
N LYS A 268 13.69 -0.01 -21.78
CA LYS A 268 12.45 0.66 -21.31
C LYS A 268 12.60 1.27 -19.93
N SER A 269 13.27 0.58 -19.02
CA SER A 269 13.54 1.10 -17.67
C SER A 269 14.43 2.35 -17.71
N LEU A 270 15.43 2.38 -18.58
CA LEU A 270 16.31 3.52 -18.78
C LEU A 270 15.53 4.72 -19.38
N GLU A 271 14.74 4.49 -20.42
CA GLU A 271 13.88 5.51 -21.03
C GLU A 271 12.88 6.08 -20.02
N LEU A 272 12.19 5.22 -19.26
CA LEU A 272 11.24 5.65 -18.24
C LEU A 272 11.91 6.50 -17.15
N SER A 273 13.07 6.09 -16.68
CA SER A 273 13.81 6.85 -15.67
C SER A 273 14.21 8.24 -16.17
N ARG A 274 14.65 8.34 -17.43
CA ARG A 274 14.98 9.63 -18.08
C ARG A 274 13.72 10.49 -18.24
N ALA A 275 12.62 9.92 -18.70
CA ALA A 275 11.35 10.63 -18.87
C ALA A 275 10.81 11.19 -17.54
N ARG A 276 10.99 10.47 -16.44
CA ARG A 276 10.63 10.93 -15.09
C ARG A 276 11.49 12.11 -14.64
N ALA A 277 12.79 12.03 -14.82
CA ALA A 277 13.70 13.13 -14.54
C ALA A 277 13.36 14.37 -15.38
N GLN A 278 13.05 14.18 -16.66
CA GLN A 278 12.65 15.26 -17.57
C GLN A 278 11.33 15.91 -17.11
N ALA A 279 10.34 15.13 -16.69
CA ALA A 279 9.09 15.68 -16.18
C ALA A 279 9.28 16.57 -14.93
N VAL A 280 10.26 16.24 -14.08
CA VAL A 280 10.64 17.09 -12.94
C VAL A 280 11.30 18.39 -13.43
N VAL A 281 12.20 18.32 -14.39
CA VAL A 281 12.85 19.51 -14.99
C VAL A 281 11.80 20.40 -15.63
N ASP A 282 10.89 19.85 -16.42
CA ASP A 282 9.82 20.60 -17.09
C ASP A 282 8.93 21.33 -16.08
N ASP A 283 8.59 20.68 -14.96
CA ASP A 283 7.81 21.29 -13.89
C ASP A 283 8.56 22.44 -13.20
N LEU A 284 9.84 22.24 -12.88
CA LEU A 284 10.68 23.27 -12.28
C LEU A 284 10.83 24.48 -13.17
N VAL A 285 11.00 24.29 -14.48
CA VAL A 285 11.14 25.38 -15.46
C VAL A 285 9.81 26.07 -15.74
N GLN A 286 8.82 25.30 -16.19
CA GLN A 286 7.59 25.88 -16.76
C GLN A 286 6.66 26.46 -15.70
N ARG A 287 6.62 25.86 -14.52
CA ARG A 287 5.69 26.25 -13.45
C ARG A 287 6.34 26.95 -12.28
N LEU A 288 7.58 26.57 -11.96
CA LEU A 288 8.27 27.13 -10.80
C LEU A 288 9.35 28.14 -11.20
N GLY A 289 9.58 28.39 -12.50
CA GLY A 289 10.43 29.47 -13.00
C GLY A 289 11.92 29.29 -12.69
N VAL A 290 12.39 28.04 -12.55
CA VAL A 290 13.83 27.77 -12.42
C VAL A 290 14.50 27.92 -13.79
N ALA A 291 15.69 28.53 -13.82
CA ALA A 291 16.45 28.69 -15.05
C ALA A 291 16.84 27.33 -15.64
N PRO A 292 16.52 27.06 -16.93
CA PRO A 292 16.80 25.75 -17.53
C PRO A 292 18.27 25.39 -17.55
N GLU A 293 19.16 26.38 -17.57
CA GLU A 293 20.61 26.18 -17.56
C GLU A 293 21.13 25.57 -16.25
N GLN A 294 20.34 25.66 -15.18
CA GLN A 294 20.67 25.05 -13.90
C GLN A 294 20.35 23.55 -13.86
N LEU A 295 19.57 23.02 -14.82
CA LEU A 295 18.93 21.72 -14.72
C LEU A 295 19.35 20.78 -15.83
N THR A 296 19.70 19.56 -15.49
CA THR A 296 19.99 18.48 -16.45
C THR A 296 19.25 17.20 -16.03
N ALA A 297 18.40 16.67 -16.92
CA ALA A 297 17.71 15.41 -16.69
C ALA A 297 18.59 14.22 -17.11
N VAL A 298 18.76 13.27 -16.22
CA VAL A 298 19.50 12.02 -16.44
C VAL A 298 18.64 10.82 -16.03
N GLY A 299 18.64 9.76 -16.84
CA GLY A 299 18.07 8.48 -16.46
C GLY A 299 19.18 7.45 -16.28
N VAL A 300 19.12 6.67 -15.20
CA VAL A 300 20.07 5.57 -14.95
C VAL A 300 19.39 4.21 -14.93
N GLY A 301 18.07 4.18 -15.07
CA GLY A 301 17.32 2.93 -15.03
C GLY A 301 17.47 2.19 -13.69
N PRO A 302 17.60 0.85 -13.69
CA PRO A 302 17.63 0.04 -12.48
C PRO A 302 19.04 -0.21 -11.92
N VAL A 303 20.10 0.35 -12.49
CA VAL A 303 21.49 -0.04 -12.18
C VAL A 303 22.06 0.57 -10.90
N SER A 304 21.31 1.44 -10.22
CA SER A 304 21.73 2.06 -8.96
C SER A 304 20.62 1.90 -7.90
N PRO A 305 20.34 0.68 -7.45
CA PRO A 305 19.32 0.46 -6.42
C PRO A 305 19.83 0.92 -5.05
N VAL A 306 18.95 1.52 -4.24
CA VAL A 306 19.23 1.87 -2.84
C VAL A 306 18.87 0.75 -1.88
N VAL A 307 18.03 -0.18 -2.33
CA VAL A 307 17.65 -1.40 -1.60
C VAL A 307 17.45 -2.55 -2.58
N ASN A 308 17.36 -3.78 -2.07
CA ASN A 308 17.11 -4.96 -2.89
C ASN A 308 15.75 -4.84 -3.61
N ASN A 309 15.68 -5.32 -4.87
CA ASN A 309 14.47 -5.40 -5.70
C ASN A 309 13.63 -6.66 -5.46
N ALA A 310 13.98 -7.51 -4.48
CA ALA A 310 13.37 -8.81 -4.26
C ALA A 310 11.89 -8.70 -3.90
N ASP A 311 11.52 -7.70 -3.13
CA ASP A 311 10.15 -7.43 -2.75
C ASP A 311 9.60 -6.14 -3.40
N GLN A 312 8.32 -5.94 -3.26
CA GLN A 312 7.63 -4.79 -3.86
C GLN A 312 8.04 -3.47 -3.19
N LEU A 313 8.32 -3.50 -1.90
CA LEU A 313 8.72 -2.30 -1.15
C LEU A 313 10.09 -1.80 -1.58
N GLY A 314 11.03 -2.72 -1.77
CA GLY A 314 12.34 -2.40 -2.33
C GLY A 314 12.20 -1.78 -3.73
N ARG A 315 11.32 -2.33 -4.57
CA ARG A 315 11.04 -1.76 -5.89
C ARG A 315 10.44 -0.36 -5.83
N LEU A 316 9.52 -0.11 -4.90
CA LEU A 316 8.96 1.24 -4.70
C LEU A 316 10.03 2.25 -4.30
N ARG A 317 10.95 1.90 -3.39
CA ARG A 317 12.05 2.78 -2.96
C ARG A 317 13.08 3.02 -4.05
N ASN A 318 13.25 2.08 -4.97
CA ASN A 318 14.14 2.22 -6.11
C ASN A 318 13.55 3.09 -7.23
N ASN A 319 12.22 3.24 -7.32
CA ASN A 319 11.53 4.15 -8.22
C ASN A 319 11.54 5.58 -7.63
N ARG A 320 12.59 6.34 -7.91
CA ARG A 320 12.80 7.66 -7.34
C ARG A 320 13.45 8.63 -8.33
N VAL A 321 13.44 9.92 -7.99
CA VAL A 321 14.28 10.94 -8.61
C VAL A 321 15.18 11.54 -7.55
N GLU A 322 16.47 11.65 -7.84
CA GLU A 322 17.46 12.31 -6.98
C GLU A 322 17.84 13.67 -7.57
N LEU A 323 18.07 14.66 -6.70
CA LEU A 323 18.76 15.89 -7.03
C LEU A 323 20.24 15.71 -6.66
N VAL A 324 21.12 15.93 -7.62
CA VAL A 324 22.57 15.76 -7.47
C VAL A 324 23.25 17.08 -7.82
N LEU A 325 24.15 17.56 -6.97
CA LEU A 325 24.92 18.77 -7.24
C LEU A 325 25.85 18.59 -8.46
N GLY A 326 25.72 19.47 -9.41
CA GLY A 326 26.70 19.67 -10.47
C GLY A 326 27.80 20.65 -10.06
N THR A 327 28.76 20.87 -10.94
CA THR A 327 29.74 21.93 -10.74
C THR A 327 29.07 23.29 -10.86
N ALA A 328 29.43 24.24 -9.98
CA ALA A 328 28.99 25.62 -10.17
C ALA A 328 29.51 26.16 -11.52
N LEU A 329 28.64 26.82 -12.29
CA LEU A 329 29.05 27.52 -13.49
C LEU A 329 30.15 28.53 -13.10
N ARG A 330 31.37 28.32 -13.58
CA ARG A 330 32.39 29.38 -13.51
C ARG A 330 31.90 30.50 -14.42
N LYS A 331 31.68 31.68 -13.85
CA LYS A 331 31.61 32.90 -14.67
C LYS A 331 33.00 33.11 -15.28
N GLU A 332 33.17 32.90 -16.58
CA GLU A 332 34.30 33.41 -17.33
C GLU A 332 34.26 34.93 -17.41
#